data_4c9f412f3cf797555e04f1966ebf1938
#
_entry.id   4c9f412f3cf797555e04f1966ebf1938
#
_cell.length_a   1.000
_cell.length_b   1.000
_cell.length_c   1.000
_cell.angle_alpha   90.00
_cell.angle_beta   90.00
_cell.angle_gamma   90.00
#
_symmetry.space_group_name_H-M   'P 1'
#
loop_
_entity.id
_entity.type
_entity.pdbx_description
1 polymer ?
#
loop_
_entity_poly.entity_id
_entity_poly.type
_entity_poly.pdbx_seq_one_letter_code
_entity_poly.pdbx_strand_id
1 'polypeptide(L)'
;MKKLVVGALTVSTLLLNNVSATETLKDIHLTGISSTAADIDASEIGIGYGVSVYLDNSIFWGVSFDFSGGTLDNSQIKIENKTSTKNDNSLYNAGGDFKLGYALFNNKLALYGIGSAFYQGIGGIDGAGLGYGAGVDYRITDNIALNVEYKTYSMTSNYGDYDYDRISTGIKYTFK
;
A
#
# COMPACT_ATOMS: atom_id res chain seq x y z
N MET A 1 -16.85 -9.61 9.47
CA MET A 1 -15.63 -8.81 9.63
C MET A 1 -14.76 -9.17 10.84
N LYS A 2 -15.29 -9.46 12.03
CA LYS A 2 -14.49 -9.81 13.23
C LYS A 2 -13.64 -11.09 13.09
N LYS A 3 -14.01 -12.03 12.23
CA LYS A 3 -13.27 -13.31 12.04
C LYS A 3 -12.03 -13.20 11.15
N LEU A 4 -11.95 -12.19 10.28
CA LEU A 4 -10.81 -11.99 9.38
C LEU A 4 -9.58 -11.37 10.09
N VAL A 5 -9.84 -10.48 11.04
CA VAL A 5 -8.77 -9.83 11.83
C VAL A 5 -8.08 -10.82 12.77
N VAL A 6 -8.82 -11.77 13.33
CA VAL A 6 -8.27 -12.82 14.20
C VAL A 6 -7.40 -13.81 13.40
N GLY A 7 -7.74 -14.09 12.13
CA GLY A 7 -6.96 -14.97 11.26
C GLY A 7 -5.58 -14.39 10.90
N ALA A 8 -5.50 -13.09 10.63
CA ALA A 8 -4.25 -12.43 10.28
C ALA A 8 -3.26 -12.35 11.49
N LEU A 9 -3.79 -12.15 12.68
CA LEU A 9 -2.98 -12.13 13.92
C LEU A 9 -2.45 -13.52 14.31
N THR A 10 -3.20 -14.59 14.04
CA THR A 10 -2.79 -15.98 14.34
C THR A 10 -1.74 -16.51 13.36
N VAL A 11 -1.76 -16.11 12.10
CA VAL A 11 -0.74 -16.51 11.12
C VAL A 11 0.61 -15.85 11.45
N SER A 12 0.60 -14.62 11.92
CA SER A 12 1.83 -13.91 12.31
C SER A 12 2.53 -14.53 13.54
N THR A 13 1.78 -15.11 14.48
CA THR A 13 2.35 -15.77 15.67
C THR A 13 2.89 -17.18 15.38
N LEU A 14 2.37 -17.89 14.37
CA LEU A 14 2.84 -19.24 14.02
C LEU A 14 4.16 -19.24 13.23
N LEU A 15 4.47 -18.18 12.51
CA LEU A 15 5.72 -18.06 11.75
C LEU A 15 6.93 -17.64 12.62
N LEU A 16 6.69 -17.19 13.85
CA LEU A 16 7.74 -16.62 14.72
C LEU A 16 8.38 -17.63 15.68
N ASN A 17 7.91 -18.86 15.76
CA ASN A 17 8.32 -19.78 16.83
C ASN A 17 9.69 -20.43 16.67
N ASN A 18 10.41 -20.27 15.52
CA ASN A 18 11.73 -20.88 15.33
C ASN A 18 12.70 -20.10 14.42
N VAL A 19 12.45 -18.82 14.13
CA VAL A 19 13.33 -18.00 13.29
C VAL A 19 13.71 -16.74 14.05
N SER A 20 15.00 -16.55 14.29
CA SER A 20 15.50 -15.33 14.91
C SER A 20 15.39 -14.16 13.93
N ALA A 21 14.84 -13.04 14.40
CA ALA A 21 14.88 -11.79 13.67
C ALA A 21 16.32 -11.27 13.70
N THR A 22 16.93 -11.11 12.51
CA THR A 22 18.29 -10.57 12.39
C THR A 22 18.29 -9.06 12.48
N GLU A 23 17.26 -8.41 11.91
CA GLU A 23 17.17 -6.96 11.87
C GLU A 23 15.71 -6.52 11.83
N THR A 24 15.37 -5.52 12.64
CA THR A 24 14.08 -4.83 12.56
C THR A 24 14.32 -3.39 12.12
N LEU A 25 13.71 -3.00 11.03
CA LEU A 25 13.81 -1.67 10.45
C LEU A 25 12.45 -0.97 10.51
N LYS A 26 12.48 0.29 10.87
CA LYS A 26 11.35 1.21 10.78
C LYS A 26 11.63 2.19 9.65
N ASP A 27 10.62 2.62 8.96
CA ASP A 27 10.78 3.61 7.91
C ASP A 27 9.66 4.64 7.91
N ILE A 28 10.01 5.81 7.44
CA ILE A 28 9.07 6.84 6.97
C ILE A 28 9.33 6.99 5.48
N HIS A 29 8.26 7.03 4.69
CA HIS A 29 8.39 7.14 3.24
C HIS A 29 7.49 8.21 2.66
N LEU A 30 7.99 8.81 1.58
CA LEU A 30 7.29 9.77 0.74
C LEU A 30 7.17 9.18 -0.66
N THR A 31 5.97 9.20 -1.23
CA THR A 31 5.68 8.58 -2.52
C THR A 31 4.98 9.54 -3.46
N GLY A 32 5.37 9.52 -4.74
CA GLY A 32 4.57 9.99 -5.86
C GLY A 32 3.79 8.81 -6.43
N ILE A 33 2.51 9.01 -6.74
CA ILE A 33 1.59 7.96 -7.14
C ILE A 33 0.88 8.39 -8.42
N SER A 34 0.87 7.49 -9.41
CA SER A 34 -0.03 7.54 -10.56
C SER A 34 -1.04 6.42 -10.40
N SER A 35 -2.32 6.76 -10.48
CA SER A 35 -3.39 5.81 -10.23
C SER A 35 -4.55 5.97 -11.20
N THR A 36 -5.36 4.92 -11.31
CA THR A 36 -6.62 4.93 -12.07
C THR A 36 -7.71 4.41 -11.14
N ALA A 37 -8.76 5.20 -10.95
CA ALA A 37 -9.89 4.89 -10.08
C ALA A 37 -11.20 5.02 -10.87
N ALA A 38 -12.00 3.97 -10.95
CA ALA A 38 -13.24 3.95 -11.73
C ALA A 38 -13.03 4.50 -13.18
N ASP A 39 -11.96 4.05 -13.84
CA ASP A 39 -11.54 4.46 -15.20
C ASP A 39 -11.11 5.94 -15.33
N ILE A 40 -10.77 6.61 -14.24
CA ILE A 40 -10.28 7.99 -14.23
C ILE A 40 -8.86 8.03 -13.67
N ASP A 41 -7.95 8.63 -14.41
CA ASP A 41 -6.57 8.81 -14.00
C ASP A 41 -6.44 9.87 -12.90
N ALA A 42 -5.49 9.66 -12.01
CA ALA A 42 -5.21 10.54 -10.90
C ALA A 42 -3.71 10.63 -10.60
N SER A 43 -3.32 11.74 -10.03
CA SER A 43 -1.97 11.98 -9.51
C SER A 43 -2.03 12.30 -8.02
N GLU A 44 -1.18 11.63 -7.23
CA GLU A 44 -1.21 11.73 -5.78
C GLU A 44 0.20 11.88 -5.18
N ILE A 45 0.24 12.41 -3.98
CA ILE A 45 1.42 12.39 -3.10
C ILE A 45 1.02 11.65 -1.84
N GLY A 46 1.88 10.74 -1.38
CA GLY A 46 1.66 9.93 -0.20
C GLY A 46 2.79 10.03 0.82
N ILE A 47 2.44 9.83 2.07
CA ILE A 47 3.36 9.64 3.19
C ILE A 47 2.94 8.40 3.95
N GLY A 48 3.92 7.64 4.44
CA GLY A 48 3.63 6.46 5.24
C GLY A 48 4.71 6.15 6.26
N TYR A 49 4.36 5.18 7.10
CA TYR A 49 5.24 4.62 8.12
C TYR A 49 5.20 3.11 8.04
N GLY A 50 6.37 2.47 8.07
CA GLY A 50 6.52 1.03 7.98
C GLY A 50 7.40 0.43 9.06
N VAL A 51 7.19 -0.86 9.30
CA VAL A 51 8.07 -1.72 10.11
C VAL A 51 8.32 -3.00 9.33
N SER A 52 9.57 -3.37 9.16
CA SER A 52 10.00 -4.58 8.46
C SER A 52 10.93 -5.40 9.34
N VAL A 53 10.70 -6.70 9.39
CA VAL A 53 11.49 -7.68 10.17
C VAL A 53 12.19 -8.61 9.17
N TYR A 54 13.51 -8.57 9.15
CA TYR A 54 14.36 -9.41 8.34
C TYR A 54 14.81 -10.63 9.15
N LEU A 55 14.74 -11.79 8.55
CA LEU A 55 15.06 -13.08 9.14
C LEU A 55 16.40 -13.61 8.59
N ASP A 56 17.05 -14.54 9.29
CA ASP A 56 18.38 -15.10 8.94
C ASP A 56 18.43 -15.75 7.55
N ASN A 57 17.29 -16.17 7.01
CA ASN A 57 17.16 -16.83 5.71
C ASN A 57 16.84 -15.88 4.55
N SER A 58 17.08 -14.58 4.72
CA SER A 58 16.76 -13.52 3.75
C SER A 58 15.28 -13.29 3.49
N ILE A 59 14.39 -13.99 4.17
CA ILE A 59 12.96 -13.69 4.16
C ILE A 59 12.71 -12.47 5.05
N PHE A 60 11.83 -11.61 4.61
CA PHE A 60 11.33 -10.55 5.47
C PHE A 60 9.82 -10.44 5.39
N TRP A 61 9.23 -9.93 6.43
CA TRP A 61 7.85 -9.48 6.46
C TRP A 61 7.77 -8.06 7.02
N GLY A 62 6.71 -7.36 6.70
CA GLY A 62 6.52 -6.00 7.17
C GLY A 62 5.07 -5.58 7.18
N VAL A 63 4.81 -4.50 7.88
CA VAL A 63 3.53 -3.80 7.87
C VAL A 63 3.77 -2.32 7.63
N SER A 64 2.90 -1.67 6.88
CA SER A 64 2.94 -0.23 6.72
C SER A 64 1.55 0.39 6.78
N PHE A 65 1.51 1.68 7.09
CA PHE A 65 0.33 2.52 7.01
C PHE A 65 0.64 3.71 6.12
N ASP A 66 -0.23 3.98 5.17
CA ASP A 66 -0.07 4.96 4.13
C ASP A 66 -1.25 5.92 4.09
N PHE A 67 -0.95 7.18 3.88
CA PHE A 67 -1.92 8.23 3.58
C PHE A 67 -1.51 8.90 2.27
N SER A 68 -2.45 9.14 1.38
CA SER A 68 -2.19 9.90 0.15
C SER A 68 -3.34 10.84 -0.17
N GLY A 69 -3.03 11.87 -0.93
CA GLY A 69 -3.99 12.81 -1.45
C GLY A 69 -3.57 13.30 -2.82
N GLY A 70 -4.55 13.64 -3.63
CA GLY A 70 -4.31 14.06 -5.00
C GLY A 70 -5.54 14.59 -5.70
N THR A 71 -5.44 14.61 -7.02
CA THR A 71 -6.48 15.11 -7.90
C THR A 71 -6.74 14.14 -9.05
N LEU A 72 -8.00 14.05 -9.41
CA LEU A 72 -8.46 13.33 -10.60
C LEU A 72 -8.33 14.23 -11.83
N ASP A 73 -8.03 13.63 -12.96
CA ASP A 73 -7.97 14.34 -14.26
C ASP A 73 -9.37 14.76 -14.75
N ASN A 74 -10.42 14.12 -14.22
CA ASN A 74 -11.81 14.44 -14.53
C ASN A 74 -12.65 14.49 -13.25
N SER A 75 -13.58 15.44 -13.16
CA SER A 75 -14.47 15.62 -12.02
C SER A 75 -15.78 14.81 -12.11
N GLN A 76 -16.05 14.16 -13.24
CA GLN A 76 -17.25 13.33 -13.41
C GLN A 76 -16.92 11.86 -13.19
N ILE A 77 -17.25 11.35 -12.02
CA ILE A 77 -17.03 9.95 -11.66
C ILE A 77 -18.28 9.15 -12.00
N LYS A 78 -18.09 8.10 -12.79
CA LYS A 78 -19.15 7.16 -13.13
C LYS A 78 -18.80 5.79 -12.53
N ILE A 79 -19.60 5.33 -11.55
CA ILE A 79 -19.49 4.01 -10.96
C ILE A 79 -20.76 3.24 -11.30
N GLU A 80 -20.64 2.11 -11.99
CA GLU A 80 -21.74 1.33 -12.55
C GLU A 80 -22.69 2.22 -13.40
N ASN A 81 -23.95 2.35 -12.97
CA ASN A 81 -24.98 3.14 -13.63
C ASN A 81 -25.23 4.51 -12.97
N LYS A 82 -24.41 4.88 -12.01
CA LYS A 82 -24.53 6.14 -11.26
C LYS A 82 -23.40 7.08 -11.63
N THR A 83 -23.74 8.34 -11.85
CA THR A 83 -22.76 9.40 -12.11
C THR A 83 -22.77 10.36 -10.94
N SER A 84 -21.60 10.64 -10.35
CA SER A 84 -21.47 11.74 -9.40
C SER A 84 -21.61 13.06 -10.13
N THR A 85 -22.52 13.89 -9.67
CA THR A 85 -22.73 15.25 -10.21
C THR A 85 -21.94 16.30 -9.42
N LYS A 86 -21.15 15.88 -8.42
CA LYS A 86 -20.26 16.77 -7.69
C LYS A 86 -19.08 17.14 -8.58
N ASN A 87 -18.83 18.43 -8.77
CA ASN A 87 -17.64 18.97 -9.41
C ASN A 87 -16.47 18.97 -8.40
N ASP A 88 -16.16 17.80 -7.87
CA ASP A 88 -15.09 17.59 -6.89
C ASP A 88 -14.11 16.58 -7.50
N ASN A 89 -12.90 17.01 -7.75
CA ASN A 89 -11.82 16.19 -8.29
C ASN A 89 -10.82 15.77 -7.20
N SER A 90 -11.17 15.93 -5.94
CA SER A 90 -10.30 15.52 -4.83
C SER A 90 -10.26 14.01 -4.67
N LEU A 91 -9.09 13.52 -4.35
CA LEU A 91 -8.81 12.13 -4.01
C LEU A 91 -8.02 12.09 -2.70
N TYR A 92 -8.47 11.28 -1.75
CA TYR A 92 -7.73 11.00 -0.53
C TYR A 92 -7.83 9.53 -0.16
N ASN A 93 -6.77 9.01 0.40
CA ASN A 93 -6.61 7.60 0.67
C ASN A 93 -5.97 7.35 2.03
N ALA A 94 -6.39 6.26 2.68
CA ALA A 94 -5.75 5.71 3.86
C ALA A 94 -5.72 4.19 3.77
N GLY A 95 -4.58 3.56 4.03
CA GLY A 95 -4.46 2.12 3.92
C GLY A 95 -3.43 1.51 4.84
N GLY A 96 -3.52 0.19 4.98
CA GLY A 96 -2.54 -0.62 5.66
C GLY A 96 -2.13 -1.79 4.79
N ASP A 97 -0.82 -2.03 4.71
CA ASP A 97 -0.21 -3.10 3.93
C ASP A 97 0.43 -4.15 4.83
N PHE A 98 0.31 -5.39 4.43
CA PHE A 98 1.17 -6.48 4.86
C PHE A 98 2.08 -6.89 3.71
N LYS A 99 3.38 -6.95 3.96
CA LYS A 99 4.43 -7.26 2.98
C LYS A 99 5.12 -8.55 3.36
N LEU A 100 5.36 -9.43 2.37
CA LEU A 100 6.15 -10.65 2.54
C LEU A 100 7.07 -10.80 1.34
N GLY A 101 8.35 -11.00 1.58
CA GLY A 101 9.31 -11.03 0.49
C GLY A 101 10.65 -11.62 0.83
N TYR A 102 11.55 -11.43 -0.11
CA TYR A 102 12.91 -11.93 -0.06
C TYR A 102 13.91 -10.79 -0.29
N ALA A 103 14.91 -10.71 0.58
CA ALA A 103 15.98 -9.73 0.51
C ALA A 103 17.25 -10.35 -0.09
N LEU A 104 17.85 -9.66 -1.03
CA LEU A 104 19.02 -10.04 -1.79
C LEU A 104 20.19 -9.09 -1.52
N PHE A 105 21.42 -9.53 -1.81
CA PHE A 105 22.62 -8.70 -1.74
C PHE A 105 22.82 -8.02 -0.39
N ASN A 106 22.74 -8.79 0.70
CA ASN A 106 22.84 -8.27 2.07
C ASN A 106 21.79 -7.17 2.35
N ASN A 107 20.53 -7.50 2.05
CA ASN A 107 19.36 -6.63 2.24
C ASN A 107 19.38 -5.33 1.40
N LYS A 108 20.21 -5.25 0.34
CA LYS A 108 20.20 -4.08 -0.56
C LYS A 108 19.02 -4.06 -1.51
N LEU A 109 18.53 -5.22 -1.94
CA LEU A 109 17.40 -5.36 -2.83
C LEU A 109 16.36 -6.23 -2.15
N ALA A 110 15.15 -5.73 -1.98
CA ALA A 110 14.02 -6.50 -1.45
C ALA A 110 12.92 -6.59 -2.50
N LEU A 111 12.47 -7.82 -2.76
CA LEU A 111 11.33 -8.12 -3.64
C LEU A 111 10.21 -8.70 -2.80
N TYR A 112 8.98 -8.19 -2.94
CA TYR A 112 7.89 -8.60 -2.07
C TYR A 112 6.51 -8.57 -2.74
N GLY A 113 5.63 -9.43 -2.23
CA GLY A 113 4.20 -9.36 -2.43
C GLY A 113 3.55 -8.51 -1.33
N ILE A 114 2.40 -7.94 -1.66
CA ILE A 114 1.64 -7.03 -0.79
C ILE A 114 0.19 -7.53 -0.71
N GLY A 115 -0.34 -7.58 0.51
CA GLY A 115 -1.77 -7.65 0.78
C GLY A 115 -2.20 -6.38 1.49
N SER A 116 -3.29 -5.77 1.06
CA SER A 116 -3.66 -4.41 1.48
C SER A 116 -5.12 -4.31 1.88
N ALA A 117 -5.41 -3.46 2.89
CA ALA A 117 -6.75 -2.98 3.20
C ALA A 117 -6.76 -1.46 3.06
N PHE A 118 -7.76 -0.93 2.36
CA PHE A 118 -7.70 0.42 1.84
C PHE A 118 -9.04 1.13 1.97
N TYR A 119 -8.99 2.41 2.28
CA TYR A 119 -10.11 3.34 2.29
C TYR A 119 -9.81 4.51 1.36
N GLN A 120 -10.78 4.91 0.56
CA GLN A 120 -10.64 5.96 -0.43
C GLN A 120 -11.86 6.88 -0.43
N GLY A 121 -11.60 8.17 -0.53
CA GLY A 121 -12.59 9.17 -0.91
C GLY A 121 -12.26 9.73 -2.27
N ILE A 122 -13.19 9.62 -3.20
CA ILE A 122 -13.03 10.01 -4.60
C ILE A 122 -14.20 10.89 -5.03
N GLY A 123 -13.97 12.20 -5.28
CA GLY A 123 -15.03 13.13 -5.73
C GLY A 123 -16.26 13.13 -4.83
N GLY A 124 -16.07 12.98 -3.51
CA GLY A 124 -17.14 12.93 -2.52
C GLY A 124 -17.90 11.59 -2.45
N ILE A 125 -17.32 10.53 -3.00
CA ILE A 125 -17.77 9.14 -2.86
C ILE A 125 -16.74 8.42 -1.99
N ASP A 126 -17.20 7.76 -0.93
CA ASP A 126 -16.36 6.98 -0.03
C ASP A 126 -16.46 5.49 -0.37
N GLY A 127 -15.32 4.83 -0.39
CA GLY A 127 -15.20 3.40 -0.63
C GLY A 127 -14.15 2.75 0.26
N ALA A 128 -14.28 1.46 0.45
CA ALA A 128 -13.29 0.63 1.12
C ALA A 128 -13.07 -0.66 0.32
N GLY A 129 -11.88 -1.19 0.37
CA GLY A 129 -11.57 -2.39 -0.40
C GLY A 129 -10.37 -3.16 0.12
N LEU A 130 -10.15 -4.28 -0.50
CA LEU A 130 -8.98 -5.12 -0.33
C LEU A 130 -8.18 -5.12 -1.62
N GLY A 131 -6.89 -5.18 -1.50
CA GLY A 131 -5.99 -5.19 -2.63
C GLY A 131 -4.80 -6.13 -2.45
N TYR A 132 -4.11 -6.32 -3.55
CA TYR A 132 -2.85 -7.04 -3.57
C TYR A 132 -1.89 -6.35 -4.56
N GLY A 133 -0.64 -6.69 -4.44
CA GLY A 133 0.37 -6.09 -5.31
C GLY A 133 1.74 -6.70 -5.14
N ALA A 134 2.70 -6.04 -5.72
CA ALA A 134 4.11 -6.37 -5.60
C ALA A 134 4.95 -5.09 -5.55
N GLY A 135 6.12 -5.20 -4.95
CA GLY A 135 7.04 -4.08 -4.85
C GLY A 135 8.50 -4.48 -4.82
N VAL A 136 9.32 -3.48 -5.01
CA VAL A 136 10.77 -3.57 -4.91
C VAL A 136 11.30 -2.38 -4.13
N ASP A 137 12.18 -2.67 -3.17
CA ASP A 137 12.98 -1.67 -2.45
C ASP A 137 14.45 -1.84 -2.84
N TYR A 138 15.10 -0.74 -3.18
CA TYR A 138 16.54 -0.71 -3.42
C TYR A 138 17.21 0.25 -2.45
N ARG A 139 18.01 -0.30 -1.53
CA ARG A 139 18.73 0.45 -0.51
C ARG A 139 19.98 1.09 -1.12
N ILE A 140 20.00 2.42 -1.19
CA ILE A 140 21.13 3.22 -1.70
C ILE A 140 22.19 3.38 -0.61
N THR A 141 21.74 3.67 0.61
CA THR A 141 22.58 3.78 1.82
C THR A 141 21.95 2.96 2.94
N ASP A 142 22.58 2.89 4.10
CA ASP A 142 22.02 2.19 5.27
C ASP A 142 20.67 2.77 5.73
N ASN A 143 20.41 4.04 5.43
CA ASN A 143 19.21 4.74 5.87
C ASN A 143 18.26 5.16 4.74
N ILE A 144 18.68 5.09 3.46
CA ILE A 144 17.90 5.57 2.32
C ILE A 144 17.65 4.44 1.34
N ALA A 145 16.40 4.20 1.01
CA ALA A 145 15.99 3.27 -0.04
C ALA A 145 15.06 3.95 -1.05
N LEU A 146 15.15 3.53 -2.30
CA LEU A 146 14.13 3.78 -3.32
C LEU A 146 13.09 2.67 -3.27
N ASN A 147 11.87 3.02 -3.55
CA ASN A 147 10.72 2.13 -3.53
C ASN A 147 9.92 2.26 -4.82
N VAL A 148 9.48 1.14 -5.37
CA VAL A 148 8.48 1.07 -6.45
C VAL A 148 7.48 -0.02 -6.08
N GLU A 149 6.18 0.31 -6.10
CA GLU A 149 5.09 -0.65 -5.83
C GLU A 149 4.00 -0.51 -6.89
N TYR A 150 3.43 -1.63 -7.28
CA TYR A 150 2.17 -1.73 -8.02
C TYR A 150 1.14 -2.42 -7.14
N LYS A 151 -0.05 -1.85 -7.03
CA LYS A 151 -1.17 -2.41 -6.26
C LYS A 151 -2.46 -2.28 -7.04
N THR A 152 -3.31 -3.29 -6.95
CA THR A 152 -4.68 -3.27 -7.46
C THR A 152 -5.64 -3.56 -6.31
N TYR A 153 -6.80 -2.90 -6.31
CA TYR A 153 -7.81 -2.98 -5.26
C TYR A 153 -9.19 -3.18 -5.87
N SER A 154 -9.96 -4.05 -5.24
CA SER A 154 -11.41 -4.12 -5.47
C SER A 154 -12.10 -3.30 -4.39
N MET A 155 -12.72 -2.21 -4.81
CA MET A 155 -13.33 -1.20 -3.97
C MET A 155 -14.85 -1.35 -3.97
N THR A 156 -15.47 -1.18 -2.80
CA THR A 156 -16.92 -1.16 -2.63
C THR A 156 -17.34 0.19 -2.05
N SER A 157 -18.30 0.83 -2.68
CA SER A 157 -18.88 2.10 -2.25
C SER A 157 -20.41 2.06 -2.21
N ASN A 158 -21.04 3.12 -1.72
CA ASN A 158 -22.49 3.28 -1.78
C ASN A 158 -23.03 3.48 -3.22
N TYR A 159 -22.16 3.71 -4.20
CA TYR A 159 -22.49 3.89 -5.61
C TYR A 159 -22.30 2.60 -6.42
N GLY A 160 -21.65 1.59 -5.87
CA GLY A 160 -21.32 0.32 -6.48
C GLY A 160 -19.86 -0.04 -6.29
N ASP A 161 -19.46 -1.13 -6.93
CA ASP A 161 -18.08 -1.62 -6.91
C ASP A 161 -17.28 -0.99 -8.05
N TYR A 162 -15.97 -0.79 -7.81
CA TYR A 162 -15.04 -0.28 -8.81
C TYR A 162 -13.62 -0.76 -8.51
N ASP A 163 -12.78 -0.78 -9.54
CA ASP A 163 -11.38 -1.12 -9.40
C ASP A 163 -10.54 0.16 -9.22
N TYR A 164 -9.46 0.02 -8.46
CA TYR A 164 -8.47 1.05 -8.23
C TYR A 164 -7.07 0.46 -8.38
N ASP A 165 -6.35 0.94 -9.38
CA ASP A 165 -4.98 0.55 -9.67
C ASP A 165 -4.03 1.69 -9.37
N ARG A 166 -2.86 1.38 -8.81
CA ARG A 166 -1.84 2.40 -8.52
C ARG A 166 -0.42 1.90 -8.71
N ILE A 167 0.40 2.75 -9.29
CA ILE A 167 1.86 2.65 -9.28
C ILE A 167 2.40 3.75 -8.39
N SER A 168 3.21 3.42 -7.43
CA SER A 168 3.90 4.37 -6.56
C SER A 168 5.40 4.25 -6.68
N THR A 169 6.07 5.39 -6.66
CA THR A 169 7.53 5.50 -6.56
C THR A 169 7.87 6.42 -5.41
N GLY A 170 8.89 6.07 -4.62
CA GLY A 170 9.18 6.85 -3.44
C GLY A 170 10.56 6.68 -2.87
N ILE A 171 10.79 7.44 -1.83
CA ILE A 171 12.00 7.39 -1.01
C ILE A 171 11.59 6.98 0.40
N LYS A 172 12.29 5.99 0.95
CA LYS A 172 12.16 5.54 2.34
C LYS A 172 13.38 6.00 3.12
N TYR A 173 13.13 6.63 4.26
CA TYR A 173 14.16 6.85 5.28
C TYR A 173 13.99 5.82 6.39
N THR A 174 15.03 4.99 6.55
CA THR A 174 15.00 3.84 7.47
C THR A 174 15.82 4.13 8.71
N PHE A 175 15.31 3.70 9.87
CA PHE A 175 15.97 3.80 11.16
C PHE A 175 15.73 2.54 12.01
N LYS A 176 16.61 2.29 12.97
CA LYS A 176 16.55 1.14 13.89
C LYS A 176 15.83 1.46 15.19
#